data_12b85ce9222004b89f4bfd535794f77d
#
_entry.id   12b85ce9222004b89f4bfd535794f77d
#
_cell.length_a   1.000
_cell.length_b   1.000
_cell.length_c   1.000
_cell.angle_alpha   90.00
_cell.angle_beta   90.00
_cell.angle_gamma   90.00
#
_symmetry.space_group_name_H-M   'P 1'
#
loop_
_entity.id
_entity.type
_entity.pdbx_description
1 polymer ?
#
loop_
_entity_poly.entity_id
_entity_poly.type
_entity_poly.pdbx_seq_one_letter_code
_entity_poly.pdbx_strand_id
1 'polypeptide(L)'
;MEQTPKANRVHIGFFGRCNAGKSTLINMLTDQPVSLVSEVAGTTTDPVSKAMEILPLGPVVITDTAGIDDTSELGALRIEKSEEIIKKINLAVYVLRNDEAPTADDMMWLNKLKQNNVPIALFINEINASDSESAHNNDSNGNDTNLNYVDAYPDLSAIATVVGSTDFTSNRDRLTLLDLLGGLTPLDVEGEQSLLQGLVDPGDTIILVCPIDSAAPKGRLILPQVQTIREILDHKGLALVCQTEELPTMLSKLSQKPKLVITDSQAFEAVNALTPADIPLTSFSILMARFKGKLQDLVTGVKALNNLKPGARVLISEGCTHRRQCDDIGTVKIPMWLKKKGYTDLQLEFTSGGAFPKDVSGYDLIIHCGACMLTRREVLRRIDCAVVQGTPIVNYGVLIASLHGILERAISPFMDELDRKGFEC
;
A
#
# COMPACT_ATOMS: atom_id res chain seq x y z
N MET A 1 0.95 -7.37 21.93
CA MET A 1 0.75 -6.12 21.13
C MET A 1 0.47 -6.54 19.70
N GLU A 2 -0.64 -6.14 19.11
CA GLU A 2 -0.88 -6.35 17.69
C GLU A 2 0.13 -5.49 16.91
N GLN A 3 0.93 -6.15 16.08
CA GLN A 3 1.90 -5.46 15.24
C GLN A 3 1.16 -4.68 14.16
N THR A 4 1.61 -3.46 13.85
CA THR A 4 1.12 -2.69 12.68
C THR A 4 1.07 -3.58 11.45
N PRO A 5 -0.08 -3.66 10.76
CA PRO A 5 -0.22 -4.50 9.56
C PRO A 5 0.81 -4.16 8.49
N LYS A 6 1.29 -5.15 7.76
CA LYS A 6 2.30 -4.92 6.70
C LYS A 6 1.88 -3.86 5.68
N ALA A 7 0.59 -3.79 5.34
CA ALA A 7 0.05 -2.83 4.38
C ALA A 7 0.10 -1.35 4.83
N ASN A 8 0.32 -1.12 6.13
CA ASN A 8 0.40 0.22 6.74
C ASN A 8 1.83 0.58 7.16
N ARG A 9 2.80 -0.26 6.82
CA ARG A 9 4.21 -0.01 7.08
C ARG A 9 4.87 0.64 5.88
N VAL A 10 5.91 1.42 6.13
CA VAL A 10 6.79 1.91 5.06
C VAL A 10 7.59 0.73 4.51
N HIS A 11 7.43 0.45 3.23
CA HIS A 11 8.18 -0.61 2.55
C HIS A 11 9.47 -0.02 1.95
N ILE A 12 10.60 -0.46 2.46
CA ILE A 12 11.94 -0.02 2.02
C ILE A 12 12.62 -1.21 1.32
N GLY A 13 12.97 -1.01 0.05
CA GLY A 13 13.73 -2.00 -0.73
C GLY A 13 15.22 -1.62 -0.78
N PHE A 14 16.11 -2.55 -0.49
CA PHE A 14 17.55 -2.37 -0.57
C PHE A 14 18.07 -3.01 -1.86
N PHE A 15 18.74 -2.21 -2.68
CA PHE A 15 19.27 -2.58 -4.00
C PHE A 15 20.78 -2.33 -4.08
N GLY A 16 21.44 -2.94 -5.04
CA GLY A 16 22.86 -2.80 -5.28
C GLY A 16 23.52 -4.16 -5.55
N ARG A 17 24.75 -4.14 -6.03
CA ARG A 17 25.50 -5.34 -6.37
C ARG A 17 25.79 -6.23 -5.16
N CYS A 18 26.23 -7.45 -5.44
CA CYS A 18 26.74 -8.34 -4.40
C CYS A 18 27.91 -7.67 -3.67
N ASN A 19 27.97 -7.78 -2.35
CA ASN A 19 29.00 -7.16 -1.52
C ASN A 19 29.09 -5.61 -1.57
N ALA A 20 28.09 -4.93 -2.06
CA ALA A 20 28.04 -3.46 -2.03
C ALA A 20 27.90 -2.86 -0.61
N GLY A 21 27.59 -3.68 0.40
CA GLY A 21 27.40 -3.23 1.78
C GLY A 21 25.94 -3.13 2.22
N LYS A 22 24.97 -3.64 1.43
CA LYS A 22 23.53 -3.61 1.76
C LYS A 22 23.23 -4.13 3.16
N SER A 23 23.73 -5.32 3.50
CA SER A 23 23.48 -5.95 4.81
C SER A 23 24.15 -5.17 5.95
N THR A 24 25.31 -4.57 5.72
CA THR A 24 25.98 -3.70 6.69
C THR A 24 25.15 -2.46 6.97
N LEU A 25 24.65 -1.82 5.91
CA LEU A 25 23.76 -0.66 6.03
C LEU A 25 22.46 -1.01 6.76
N ILE A 26 21.83 -2.15 6.44
CA ILE A 26 20.63 -2.62 7.13
C ILE A 26 20.90 -2.82 8.62
N ASN A 27 22.00 -3.47 8.98
CA ASN A 27 22.36 -3.71 10.37
C ASN A 27 22.62 -2.40 11.11
N MET A 28 23.29 -1.44 10.47
CA MET A 28 23.53 -0.12 11.05
C MET A 28 22.21 0.63 11.28
N LEU A 29 21.30 0.68 10.29
CA LEU A 29 20.04 1.40 10.40
C LEU A 29 19.12 0.78 11.47
N THR A 30 19.17 -0.54 11.64
CA THR A 30 18.30 -1.28 12.57
C THR A 30 18.90 -1.38 13.97
N ASP A 31 20.17 -1.04 14.16
CA ASP A 31 20.93 -1.24 15.42
C ASP A 31 20.87 -2.69 15.94
N GLN A 32 20.77 -3.63 15.03
CA GLN A 32 20.68 -5.06 15.33
C GLN A 32 21.33 -5.87 14.20
N PRO A 33 22.00 -6.98 14.50
CA PRO A 33 22.41 -7.93 13.48
C PRO A 33 21.14 -8.57 12.87
N VAL A 34 20.63 -7.94 11.80
CA VAL A 34 19.48 -8.44 11.07
C VAL A 34 19.96 -9.47 10.08
N SER A 35 19.93 -10.75 10.45
CA SER A 35 20.11 -11.83 9.47
C SER A 35 18.87 -11.87 8.59
N LEU A 36 18.99 -11.38 7.36
CA LEU A 36 18.01 -11.56 6.29
C LEU A 36 18.27 -12.90 5.56
N VAL A 37 18.75 -13.90 6.30
CA VAL A 37 18.94 -15.25 5.76
C VAL A 37 17.60 -15.98 5.86
N SER A 38 17.18 -16.60 4.76
CA SER A 38 16.05 -17.53 4.75
C SER A 38 16.35 -18.68 5.71
N GLU A 39 15.38 -19.06 6.56
CA GLU A 39 15.50 -20.18 7.52
C GLU A 39 15.67 -21.55 6.84
N VAL A 40 15.60 -21.61 5.50
CA VAL A 40 15.76 -22.84 4.71
C VAL A 40 16.92 -22.68 3.73
N ALA A 41 18.05 -23.28 4.04
CA ALA A 41 19.20 -23.33 3.16
C ALA A 41 18.85 -24.09 1.85
N GLY A 42 18.98 -23.43 0.70
CA GLY A 42 18.89 -24.06 -0.62
C GLY A 42 17.70 -23.72 -1.52
N THR A 43 16.74 -22.87 -1.09
CA THR A 43 15.54 -22.55 -1.89
C THR A 43 15.29 -21.04 -2.11
N THR A 44 16.26 -20.18 -1.84
CA THR A 44 16.06 -18.74 -1.80
C THR A 44 16.16 -18.04 -3.14
N THR A 45 15.10 -18.15 -3.92
CA THR A 45 14.79 -17.18 -4.99
C THR A 45 13.88 -16.05 -4.50
N ASP A 46 13.34 -16.14 -3.30
CA ASP A 46 12.41 -15.13 -2.75
C ASP A 46 13.15 -14.05 -1.94
N PRO A 47 12.85 -12.76 -2.20
CA PRO A 47 13.37 -11.65 -1.42
C PRO A 47 12.93 -11.76 0.04
N VAL A 48 13.85 -11.62 0.96
CA VAL A 48 13.55 -11.72 2.40
C VAL A 48 13.03 -10.37 2.89
N SER A 49 11.83 -10.38 3.43
CA SER A 49 11.21 -9.18 4.01
C SER A 49 11.05 -9.33 5.52
N LYS A 50 11.51 -8.35 6.27
CA LYS A 50 11.38 -8.29 7.74
C LYS A 50 10.63 -7.05 8.17
N ALA A 51 9.57 -7.24 8.98
CA ALA A 51 8.81 -6.16 9.58
C ALA A 51 9.45 -5.77 10.92
N MET A 52 9.67 -4.47 11.14
CA MET A 52 10.25 -3.93 12.35
C MET A 52 9.82 -2.48 12.59
N GLU A 53 10.29 -1.89 13.66
CA GLU A 53 10.11 -0.48 13.97
C GLU A 53 11.48 0.20 14.00
N ILE A 54 11.62 1.29 13.26
CA ILE A 54 12.86 2.07 13.18
C ILE A 54 12.50 3.53 13.48
N LEU A 55 12.92 4.06 14.63
CA LEU A 55 12.72 5.47 14.95
C LEU A 55 13.75 6.35 14.24
N PRO A 56 13.35 7.48 13.63
CA PRO A 56 12.02 8.11 13.64
C PRO A 56 11.06 7.64 12.54
N LEU A 57 11.44 6.69 11.68
CA LEU A 57 10.64 6.22 10.54
C LEU A 57 9.34 5.48 10.94
N GLY A 58 9.26 5.00 12.20
CA GLY A 58 8.14 4.20 12.66
C GLY A 58 8.14 2.76 12.16
N PRO A 59 6.95 2.16 11.93
CA PRO A 59 6.83 0.78 11.49
C PRO A 59 7.22 0.60 10.01
N VAL A 60 8.24 -0.20 9.74
CA VAL A 60 8.77 -0.45 8.39
C VAL A 60 8.73 -1.93 8.02
N VAL A 61 8.78 -2.20 6.72
CA VAL A 61 9.14 -3.51 6.14
C VAL A 61 10.40 -3.32 5.32
N ILE A 62 11.48 -3.91 5.76
CA ILE A 62 12.73 -3.96 5.00
C ILE A 62 12.69 -5.18 4.08
N THR A 63 13.01 -4.97 2.82
CA THR A 63 13.17 -6.03 1.82
C THR A 63 14.56 -5.95 1.23
N ASP A 64 15.38 -6.97 1.48
CA ASP A 64 16.68 -7.13 0.84
C ASP A 64 16.48 -7.81 -0.53
N THR A 65 17.01 -7.20 -1.57
CA THR A 65 17.05 -7.82 -2.89
C THR A 65 18.37 -8.55 -3.06
N ALA A 66 18.34 -9.72 -3.67
CA ALA A 66 19.59 -10.39 -4.08
C ALA A 66 20.41 -9.47 -4.96
N GLY A 67 21.76 -9.62 -4.94
CA GLY A 67 22.63 -8.81 -5.80
C GLY A 67 22.15 -8.81 -7.25
N ILE A 68 22.11 -7.62 -7.85
CA ILE A 68 21.58 -7.41 -9.20
C ILE A 68 22.50 -7.93 -10.30
N ASP A 69 23.69 -8.35 -9.95
CA ASP A 69 24.78 -8.87 -10.79
C ASP A 69 24.84 -10.40 -10.85
N ASP A 70 23.81 -11.10 -10.38
CA ASP A 70 23.75 -12.56 -10.39
C ASP A 70 23.46 -13.11 -11.79
N THR A 71 24.49 -13.56 -12.48
CA THR A 71 24.42 -14.14 -13.85
C THR A 71 24.03 -15.63 -13.88
N SER A 72 23.67 -16.24 -12.74
CA SER A 72 23.22 -17.63 -12.68
C SER A 72 21.87 -17.85 -13.38
N GLU A 73 21.54 -19.11 -13.72
CA GLU A 73 20.20 -19.46 -14.25
C GLU A 73 19.05 -19.01 -13.33
N LEU A 74 19.31 -18.86 -12.03
CA LEU A 74 18.41 -18.26 -11.04
C LEU A 74 18.37 -16.74 -11.11
N GLY A 75 19.33 -16.09 -11.77
CA GLY A 75 19.42 -14.63 -11.88
C GLY A 75 18.21 -14.02 -12.60
N ALA A 76 17.73 -14.63 -13.68
CA ALA A 76 16.54 -14.15 -14.40
C ALA A 76 15.27 -14.14 -13.52
N LEU A 77 15.07 -15.19 -12.70
CA LEU A 77 13.95 -15.27 -11.75
C LEU A 77 14.10 -14.24 -10.62
N ARG A 78 15.34 -13.94 -10.18
CA ARG A 78 15.63 -12.92 -9.17
C ARG A 78 15.38 -11.52 -9.70
N ILE A 79 15.70 -11.26 -10.97
CA ILE A 79 15.40 -10.00 -11.65
C ILE A 79 13.88 -9.77 -11.70
N GLU A 80 13.10 -10.78 -12.13
CA GLU A 80 11.65 -10.69 -12.18
C GLU A 80 11.04 -10.41 -10.79
N LYS A 81 11.54 -11.07 -9.75
CA LYS A 81 11.11 -10.85 -8.37
C LYS A 81 11.50 -9.46 -7.85
N SER A 82 12.69 -8.97 -8.22
CA SER A 82 13.11 -7.60 -7.86
C SER A 82 12.23 -6.55 -8.55
N GLU A 83 11.75 -6.80 -9.77
CA GLU A 83 10.76 -5.94 -10.43
C GLU A 83 9.40 -5.93 -9.70
N GLU A 84 8.99 -7.07 -9.14
CA GLU A 84 7.78 -7.11 -8.31
C GLU A 84 7.93 -6.31 -7.00
N ILE A 85 9.15 -6.26 -6.44
CA ILE A 85 9.44 -5.45 -5.25
C ILE A 85 9.27 -3.97 -5.56
N ILE A 86 9.80 -3.48 -6.70
CA ILE A 86 9.69 -2.07 -7.12
C ILE A 86 8.24 -1.58 -7.09
N LYS A 87 7.29 -2.44 -7.41
CA LYS A 87 5.86 -2.10 -7.39
C LYS A 87 5.28 -1.94 -5.98
N LYS A 88 5.92 -2.53 -4.98
CA LYS A 88 5.40 -2.63 -3.60
C LYS A 88 6.08 -1.68 -2.63
N ILE A 89 7.31 -1.22 -2.93
CA ILE A 89 8.09 -0.36 -2.04
C ILE A 89 7.69 1.10 -2.13
N ASN A 90 7.82 1.79 -1.01
CA ASN A 90 7.62 3.23 -0.90
C ASN A 90 8.92 4.01 -1.10
N LEU A 91 10.05 3.38 -0.77
CA LEU A 91 11.38 3.97 -0.81
C LEU A 91 12.39 2.91 -1.25
N ALA A 92 13.30 3.27 -2.15
CA ALA A 92 14.44 2.46 -2.52
C ALA A 92 15.71 3.02 -1.88
N VAL A 93 16.48 2.14 -1.27
CA VAL A 93 17.86 2.40 -0.84
C VAL A 93 18.78 1.69 -1.83
N TYR A 94 19.54 2.44 -2.58
CA TYR A 94 20.51 1.90 -3.54
C TYR A 94 21.93 2.09 -3.03
N VAL A 95 22.71 1.02 -2.99
CA VAL A 95 24.08 1.05 -2.43
C VAL A 95 25.10 0.83 -3.54
N LEU A 96 26.02 1.79 -3.72
CA LEU A 96 27.20 1.70 -4.56
C LEU A 96 28.46 1.70 -3.70
N ARG A 97 29.58 1.28 -4.26
CA ARG A 97 30.91 1.36 -3.64
C ARG A 97 31.68 2.52 -4.23
N ASN A 98 32.50 3.20 -3.41
CA ASN A 98 33.34 4.31 -3.88
C ASN A 98 34.54 3.87 -4.69
N ASP A 99 34.99 2.61 -4.56
CA ASP A 99 36.16 2.03 -5.22
C ASP A 99 35.85 1.47 -6.62
N GLU A 100 34.59 1.48 -7.06
CA GLU A 100 34.16 0.99 -8.36
C GLU A 100 33.23 1.97 -9.07
N ALA A 101 33.36 2.07 -10.40
CA ALA A 101 32.41 2.85 -11.21
C ALA A 101 31.03 2.22 -11.24
N PRO A 102 29.95 3.03 -11.35
CA PRO A 102 28.61 2.50 -11.61
C PRO A 102 28.59 1.71 -12.92
N THR A 103 28.03 0.51 -12.88
CA THR A 103 27.90 -0.34 -14.05
C THR A 103 26.66 0.02 -14.87
N ALA A 104 26.56 -0.53 -16.09
CA ALA A 104 25.35 -0.41 -16.91
C ALA A 104 24.12 -0.99 -16.20
N ASP A 105 24.28 -2.07 -15.42
CA ASP A 105 23.19 -2.67 -14.65
C ASP A 105 22.76 -1.77 -13.49
N ASP A 106 23.68 -1.12 -12.78
CA ASP A 106 23.34 -0.13 -11.75
C ASP A 106 22.48 0.99 -12.34
N MET A 107 22.90 1.54 -13.48
CA MET A 107 22.16 2.60 -14.16
C MET A 107 20.80 2.13 -14.69
N MET A 108 20.70 0.90 -15.16
CA MET A 108 19.43 0.29 -15.59
C MET A 108 18.46 0.20 -14.41
N TRP A 109 18.89 -0.29 -13.25
CA TRP A 109 18.05 -0.42 -12.07
C TRP A 109 17.63 0.93 -11.47
N LEU A 110 18.55 1.88 -11.38
CA LEU A 110 18.27 3.25 -10.94
C LEU A 110 17.22 3.91 -11.84
N ASN A 111 17.38 3.79 -13.16
CA ASN A 111 16.40 4.31 -14.11
C ASN A 111 15.04 3.60 -13.99
N LYS A 112 15.01 2.29 -13.74
CA LYS A 112 13.80 1.52 -13.54
C LYS A 112 13.05 1.95 -12.27
N LEU A 113 13.76 2.21 -11.18
CA LEU A 113 13.19 2.78 -9.96
C LEU A 113 12.59 4.17 -10.22
N LYS A 114 13.31 5.04 -10.92
CA LYS A 114 12.85 6.38 -11.30
C LYS A 114 11.60 6.34 -12.18
N GLN A 115 11.58 5.48 -13.21
CA GLN A 115 10.43 5.29 -14.10
C GLN A 115 9.17 4.82 -13.35
N ASN A 116 9.35 4.09 -12.25
CA ASN A 116 8.26 3.68 -11.38
C ASN A 116 7.93 4.72 -10.29
N ASN A 117 8.48 5.92 -10.35
CA ASN A 117 8.28 7.00 -9.36
C ASN A 117 8.57 6.54 -7.92
N VAL A 118 9.62 5.72 -7.73
CA VAL A 118 10.13 5.35 -6.40
C VAL A 118 11.15 6.38 -5.99
N PRO A 119 11.00 7.07 -4.85
CA PRO A 119 12.07 7.88 -4.27
C PRO A 119 13.31 7.01 -4.05
N ILE A 120 14.48 7.53 -4.40
CA ILE A 120 15.75 6.78 -4.33
C ILE A 120 16.70 7.49 -3.36
N ALA A 121 17.03 6.82 -2.26
CA ALA A 121 18.17 7.16 -1.43
C ALA A 121 19.38 6.39 -1.96
N LEU A 122 20.31 7.09 -2.58
CA LEU A 122 21.57 6.52 -3.06
C LEU A 122 22.63 6.68 -1.98
N PHE A 123 23.22 5.58 -1.55
CA PHE A 123 24.34 5.58 -0.61
C PHE A 123 25.62 5.06 -1.25
N ILE A 124 26.69 5.82 -1.05
CA ILE A 124 28.02 5.45 -1.46
C ILE A 124 28.74 4.87 -0.24
N ASN A 125 28.99 3.57 -0.28
CA ASN A 125 29.77 2.88 0.77
C ASN A 125 31.26 3.22 0.60
N GLU A 126 31.81 3.89 1.60
CA GLU A 126 33.24 4.24 1.64
C GLU A 126 34.04 3.04 2.14
N ILE A 127 34.72 2.40 1.22
CA ILE A 127 35.64 1.32 1.55
C ILE A 127 37.00 1.95 1.77
N ASN A 128 37.46 1.95 3.04
CA ASN A 128 38.79 2.43 3.39
C ASN A 128 39.86 1.51 2.82
N ALA A 129 40.86 2.06 2.16
CA ALA A 129 41.96 1.33 1.53
C ALA A 129 42.83 0.50 2.52
N SER A 130 42.52 0.55 3.83
CA SER A 130 43.19 -0.24 4.86
C SER A 130 42.78 -1.71 4.91
N ASP A 131 41.67 -2.09 4.26
CA ASP A 131 41.16 -3.48 4.23
C ASP A 131 41.60 -4.25 2.98
N SER A 132 42.26 -3.60 2.03
CA SER A 132 42.92 -4.26 0.90
C SER A 132 44.41 -4.38 1.16
N GLU A 133 44.91 -5.59 1.39
CA GLU A 133 46.35 -5.91 1.41
C GLU A 133 47.00 -5.58 0.05
N SER A 134 47.26 -4.33 -0.22
CA SER A 134 48.25 -3.82 -1.18
C SER A 134 47.94 -2.39 -1.64
N ALA A 135 48.36 -1.38 -0.91
CA ALA A 135 48.90 -0.14 -1.51
C ALA A 135 49.43 0.78 -0.42
N HIS A 136 50.77 0.78 -0.26
CA HIS A 136 51.48 1.87 0.39
C HIS A 136 51.38 3.11 -0.51
N ASN A 137 50.67 4.14 -0.05
CA ASN A 137 51.12 5.53 -0.22
C ASN A 137 50.30 6.41 0.74
N ASN A 138 51.01 6.93 1.74
CA ASN A 138 50.54 7.95 2.65
C ASN A 138 50.32 9.26 1.90
N ASP A 139 49.10 9.77 1.88
CA ASP A 139 48.86 11.22 1.88
C ASP A 139 47.74 11.54 2.87
N SER A 140 48.19 12.10 4.00
CA SER A 140 47.39 12.65 5.07
C SER A 140 46.81 14.00 4.63
N ASN A 141 45.66 13.97 3.96
CA ASN A 141 44.75 15.11 3.89
C ASN A 141 43.33 14.55 3.85
N GLY A 142 42.64 14.63 5.00
CA GLY A 142 41.23 14.31 5.10
C GLY A 142 40.39 15.31 4.29
N ASN A 143 40.29 15.08 3.01
CA ASN A 143 39.40 15.82 2.11
C ASN A 143 38.27 14.93 1.65
N ASP A 144 37.06 15.47 1.73
CA ASP A 144 35.77 15.00 1.23
C ASP A 144 35.86 14.16 -0.06
N THR A 145 36.10 12.85 0.08
CA THR A 145 36.06 11.90 -1.04
C THR A 145 34.64 11.75 -1.63
N ASN A 146 33.63 12.19 -0.92
CA ASN A 146 32.22 12.08 -1.27
C ASN A 146 31.76 13.01 -2.39
N LEU A 147 32.23 14.27 -2.37
CA LEU A 147 31.94 15.21 -3.46
C LEU A 147 32.58 14.69 -4.76
N ASN A 148 33.73 14.05 -4.71
CA ASN A 148 34.42 13.57 -5.89
C ASN A 148 33.70 12.43 -6.64
N TYR A 149 33.03 11.49 -5.93
CA TYR A 149 32.33 10.38 -6.60
C TYR A 149 31.06 10.84 -7.35
N VAL A 150 30.28 11.70 -6.72
CA VAL A 150 29.05 12.24 -7.32
C VAL A 150 29.36 13.22 -8.45
N ASP A 151 30.43 14.01 -8.31
CA ASP A 151 30.91 14.91 -9.35
C ASP A 151 31.48 14.15 -10.56
N ALA A 152 32.06 12.97 -10.33
CA ALA A 152 32.54 12.10 -11.40
C ALA A 152 31.40 11.43 -12.17
N TYR A 153 30.22 11.26 -11.53
CA TYR A 153 29.04 10.62 -12.12
C TYR A 153 27.78 11.49 -11.95
N PRO A 154 27.67 12.62 -12.65
CA PRO A 154 26.57 13.58 -12.47
C PRO A 154 25.19 12.99 -12.78
N ASP A 155 25.13 11.96 -13.60
CA ASP A 155 23.87 11.25 -13.92
C ASP A 155 23.21 10.62 -12.67
N LEU A 156 24.01 10.25 -11.66
CA LEU A 156 23.49 9.72 -10.41
C LEU A 156 22.66 10.74 -9.65
N SER A 157 23.13 11.99 -9.57
CA SER A 157 22.41 13.09 -8.93
C SER A 157 21.11 13.46 -9.69
N ALA A 158 21.09 13.24 -11.00
CA ALA A 158 19.89 13.47 -11.81
C ALA A 158 18.82 12.36 -11.61
N ILE A 159 19.23 11.18 -11.16
CA ILE A 159 18.34 10.02 -10.97
C ILE A 159 17.92 9.86 -9.52
N ALA A 160 18.86 9.93 -8.59
CA ALA A 160 18.61 9.75 -7.16
C ALA A 160 17.93 11.00 -6.55
N THR A 161 17.04 10.76 -5.58
CA THR A 161 16.34 11.83 -4.87
C THR A 161 17.28 12.46 -3.81
N VAL A 162 18.09 11.65 -3.16
CA VAL A 162 19.12 12.05 -2.19
C VAL A 162 20.35 11.18 -2.36
N VAL A 163 21.51 11.76 -2.17
CA VAL A 163 22.78 11.04 -2.17
C VAL A 163 23.47 11.24 -0.82
N GLY A 164 23.84 10.15 -0.19
CA GLY A 164 24.62 10.13 1.05
C GLY A 164 25.85 9.25 0.88
N SER A 165 26.91 9.50 1.67
CA SER A 165 28.08 8.65 1.69
C SER A 165 28.55 8.43 3.12
N THR A 166 29.02 7.23 3.41
CA THR A 166 29.48 6.83 4.74
C THR A 166 30.14 5.45 4.69
N ASP A 167 30.99 5.17 5.66
CA ASP A 167 31.61 3.86 5.89
C ASP A 167 30.70 2.86 6.62
N PHE A 168 29.44 3.25 6.92
CA PHE A 168 28.45 2.44 7.65
C PHE A 168 28.88 1.97 9.05
N THR A 169 29.84 2.63 9.69
CA THR A 169 30.35 2.21 11.01
C THR A 169 30.02 3.18 12.14
N SER A 170 29.68 4.44 11.82
CA SER A 170 29.48 5.50 12.80
C SER A 170 28.01 5.66 13.21
N ASN A 171 27.75 5.72 14.53
CA ASN A 171 26.42 6.04 15.07
C ASN A 171 25.92 7.45 14.68
N ARG A 172 26.83 8.39 14.42
CA ARG A 172 26.48 9.74 13.97
C ARG A 172 25.88 9.70 12.57
N ASP A 173 26.48 8.89 11.70
CA ASP A 173 26.02 8.70 10.34
C ASP A 173 24.68 8.00 10.31
N ARG A 174 24.42 7.05 11.23
CA ARG A 174 23.11 6.39 11.38
C ARG A 174 21.98 7.38 11.55
N LEU A 175 22.11 8.37 12.44
CA LEU A 175 21.05 9.36 12.68
C LEU A 175 20.85 10.24 11.43
N THR A 176 21.90 10.68 10.80
CA THR A 176 21.86 11.47 9.56
C THR A 176 21.15 10.68 8.44
N LEU A 177 21.47 9.38 8.29
CA LEU A 177 20.86 8.53 7.29
C LEU A 177 19.36 8.28 7.59
N LEU A 178 19.00 8.11 8.85
CA LEU A 178 17.60 7.97 9.26
C LEU A 178 16.80 9.25 9.00
N ASP A 179 17.38 10.42 9.24
CA ASP A 179 16.75 11.70 8.94
C ASP A 179 16.56 11.89 7.42
N LEU A 180 17.58 11.53 6.62
CA LEU A 180 17.49 11.54 5.16
C LEU A 180 16.38 10.59 4.65
N LEU A 181 16.34 9.37 5.16
CA LEU A 181 15.29 8.40 4.80
C LEU A 181 13.90 8.88 5.25
N GLY A 182 13.81 9.51 6.42
CA GLY A 182 12.57 10.13 6.91
C GLY A 182 12.06 11.21 5.98
N GLY A 183 12.94 12.11 5.54
CA GLY A 183 12.60 13.16 4.58
C GLY A 183 12.21 12.67 3.19
N LEU A 184 12.64 11.46 2.81
CA LEU A 184 12.29 10.82 1.54
C LEU A 184 11.06 9.91 1.62
N THR A 185 10.71 9.48 2.82
CA THR A 185 9.51 8.67 2.99
C THR A 185 8.32 9.49 2.54
N PRO A 186 7.59 9.04 1.49
CA PRO A 186 6.43 9.79 1.04
C PRO A 186 5.49 10.02 2.22
N LEU A 187 5.12 11.26 2.48
CA LEU A 187 4.14 11.65 3.50
C LEU A 187 2.80 10.89 3.33
N ASP A 188 2.56 10.40 2.13
CA ASP A 188 1.44 9.52 1.76
C ASP A 188 1.36 8.19 2.54
N VAL A 189 2.43 7.77 3.23
CA VAL A 189 2.41 6.48 3.93
C VAL A 189 1.70 6.59 5.27
N GLU A 190 1.74 7.76 5.94
CA GLU A 190 1.02 7.97 7.21
C GLU A 190 0.67 9.45 7.54
N GLY A 191 1.07 10.46 6.71
CA GLY A 191 1.12 11.86 7.21
C GLY A 191 0.03 12.81 6.75
N GLU A 192 -0.56 12.69 5.57
CA GLU A 192 -1.43 13.74 5.04
C GLU A 192 -2.85 13.29 4.62
N GLN A 193 -3.12 12.02 4.42
CA GLN A 193 -4.48 11.56 4.16
C GLN A 193 -5.00 10.75 5.34
N SER A 194 -5.75 11.39 6.21
CA SER A 194 -6.55 10.71 7.23
C SER A 194 -7.74 10.01 6.57
N LEU A 195 -8.03 8.78 7.01
CA LEU A 195 -9.20 8.00 6.59
C LEU A 195 -10.50 8.78 6.77
N LEU A 196 -10.57 9.60 7.84
CA LEU A 196 -11.74 10.39 8.22
C LEU A 196 -11.55 11.89 8.04
N GLN A 197 -10.56 12.33 7.28
CA GLN A 197 -10.29 13.75 7.04
C GLN A 197 -11.55 14.47 6.52
N GLY A 198 -11.93 15.56 7.19
CA GLY A 198 -13.10 16.34 6.86
C GLY A 198 -14.46 15.69 7.18
N LEU A 199 -14.47 14.50 7.78
CA LEU A 199 -15.69 13.78 8.17
C LEU A 199 -15.96 13.83 9.67
N VAL A 200 -14.94 14.03 10.48
CA VAL A 200 -15.00 14.00 11.95
C VAL A 200 -14.32 15.22 12.54
N ASP A 201 -15.06 15.94 13.36
CA ASP A 201 -14.57 17.06 14.16
C ASP A 201 -14.48 16.66 15.65
N PRO A 202 -13.71 17.38 16.47
CA PRO A 202 -13.62 17.10 17.91
C PRO A 202 -15.00 17.11 18.58
N GLY A 203 -15.33 16.03 19.30
CA GLY A 203 -16.60 15.84 19.99
C GLY A 203 -17.71 15.19 19.17
N ASP A 204 -17.50 14.98 17.86
CA ASP A 204 -18.48 14.24 17.03
C ASP A 204 -18.63 12.80 17.49
N THR A 205 -19.85 12.29 17.45
CA THR A 205 -20.18 10.90 17.74
C THR A 205 -20.30 10.12 16.44
N ILE A 206 -19.52 9.06 16.29
CA ILE A 206 -19.51 8.16 15.14
C ILE A 206 -19.94 6.77 15.60
N ILE A 207 -20.90 6.16 14.91
CA ILE A 207 -21.31 4.78 15.17
C ILE A 207 -20.65 3.86 14.14
N LEU A 208 -19.97 2.82 14.64
CA LEU A 208 -19.38 1.77 13.85
C LEU A 208 -20.22 0.50 14.01
N VAL A 209 -20.87 0.08 12.94
CA VAL A 209 -21.66 -1.16 12.94
C VAL A 209 -20.76 -2.25 12.38
N CYS A 210 -20.32 -3.16 13.26
CA CYS A 210 -19.35 -4.21 12.97
C CYS A 210 -20.02 -5.58 13.13
N PRO A 211 -20.55 -6.19 12.05
CA PRO A 211 -21.10 -7.53 12.12
C PRO A 211 -20.02 -8.54 12.55
N ILE A 212 -20.38 -9.46 13.40
CA ILE A 212 -19.53 -10.59 13.80
C ILE A 212 -19.93 -11.79 12.94
N ASP A 213 -19.18 -12.04 11.91
CA ASP A 213 -19.39 -13.14 10.99
C ASP A 213 -18.25 -14.19 11.02
N SER A 214 -18.40 -15.23 10.22
CA SER A 214 -17.41 -16.31 10.12
C SER A 214 -16.08 -15.87 9.48
N ALA A 215 -16.06 -14.72 8.80
CA ALA A 215 -14.86 -14.17 8.17
C ALA A 215 -14.01 -13.34 9.14
N ALA A 216 -14.62 -12.83 10.23
CA ALA A 216 -13.88 -12.13 11.27
C ALA A 216 -13.16 -13.13 12.20
N PRO A 217 -11.84 -13.01 12.42
CA PRO A 217 -11.15 -13.87 13.37
C PRO A 217 -11.75 -13.72 14.77
N LYS A 218 -12.01 -14.84 15.44
CA LYS A 218 -12.58 -14.81 16.79
C LYS A 218 -11.75 -13.92 17.73
N GLY A 219 -12.41 -12.98 18.40
CA GLY A 219 -11.79 -12.05 19.34
C GLY A 219 -11.05 -10.86 18.70
N ARG A 220 -11.25 -10.61 17.40
CA ARG A 220 -10.61 -9.49 16.69
C ARG A 220 -11.62 -8.73 15.84
N LEU A 221 -11.38 -7.42 15.74
CA LEU A 221 -11.95 -6.60 14.67
C LEU A 221 -11.05 -6.68 13.43
N ILE A 222 -11.62 -6.49 12.25
CA ILE A 222 -10.84 -6.43 11.00
C ILE A 222 -10.11 -5.09 10.88
N LEU A 223 -9.06 -5.06 10.08
CA LEU A 223 -8.17 -3.91 9.95
C LEU A 223 -8.88 -2.57 9.68
N PRO A 224 -9.81 -2.46 8.72
CA PRO A 224 -10.52 -1.19 8.49
C PRO A 224 -11.30 -0.69 9.71
N GLN A 225 -11.90 -1.59 10.49
CA GLN A 225 -12.65 -1.25 11.71
C GLN A 225 -11.69 -0.68 12.79
N VAL A 226 -10.57 -1.35 13.03
CA VAL A 226 -9.57 -0.89 14.02
C VAL A 226 -8.98 0.45 13.62
N GLN A 227 -8.63 0.63 12.33
CA GLN A 227 -8.12 1.90 11.83
C GLN A 227 -9.11 3.03 11.98
N THR A 228 -10.38 2.79 11.63
CA THR A 228 -11.44 3.81 11.78
C THR A 228 -11.63 4.22 13.25
N ILE A 229 -11.64 3.26 14.19
CA ILE A 229 -11.72 3.56 15.62
C ILE A 229 -10.54 4.45 16.04
N ARG A 230 -9.32 4.09 15.66
CA ARG A 230 -8.12 4.85 16.00
C ARG A 230 -8.18 6.26 15.43
N GLU A 231 -8.57 6.44 14.19
CA GLU A 231 -8.71 7.75 13.56
C GLU A 231 -9.76 8.64 14.23
N ILE A 232 -10.91 8.08 14.65
CA ILE A 232 -11.90 8.83 15.42
C ILE A 232 -11.28 9.40 16.70
N LEU A 233 -10.48 8.59 17.41
CA LEU A 233 -9.80 9.02 18.64
C LEU A 233 -8.74 10.09 18.37
N ASP A 234 -7.97 9.96 17.28
CA ASP A 234 -6.96 10.93 16.87
C ASP A 234 -7.61 12.30 16.53
N HIS A 235 -8.83 12.30 15.98
CA HIS A 235 -9.63 13.49 15.75
C HIS A 235 -10.41 13.96 16.99
N LYS A 236 -10.19 13.37 18.18
CA LYS A 236 -10.91 13.68 19.43
C LYS A 236 -12.43 13.47 19.33
N GLY A 237 -12.87 12.57 18.45
CA GLY A 237 -14.24 12.13 18.32
C GLY A 237 -14.58 11.00 19.30
N LEU A 238 -15.86 10.64 19.33
CA LEU A 238 -16.42 9.55 20.15
C LEU A 238 -16.78 8.36 19.25
N ALA A 239 -16.13 7.23 19.47
CA ALA A 239 -16.41 6.00 18.73
C ALA A 239 -17.37 5.10 19.52
N LEU A 240 -18.54 4.82 18.95
CA LEU A 240 -19.51 3.84 19.48
C LEU A 240 -19.53 2.63 18.54
N VAL A 241 -19.37 1.44 19.10
CA VAL A 241 -19.30 0.20 18.30
C VAL A 241 -20.43 -0.73 18.70
N CYS A 242 -21.16 -1.26 17.73
CA CYS A 242 -22.25 -2.23 17.94
C CYS A 242 -22.34 -3.21 16.78
N GLN A 243 -23.14 -4.27 16.94
CA GLN A 243 -23.59 -5.11 15.85
C GLN A 243 -24.86 -4.51 15.20
N THR A 244 -25.31 -5.11 14.13
CA THR A 244 -26.46 -4.61 13.35
C THR A 244 -27.73 -4.55 14.20
N GLU A 245 -27.97 -5.56 15.01
CA GLU A 245 -29.19 -5.73 15.81
C GLU A 245 -29.30 -4.70 16.96
N GLU A 246 -28.15 -4.25 17.50
CA GLU A 246 -28.10 -3.27 18.58
C GLU A 246 -28.19 -1.82 18.10
N LEU A 247 -28.06 -1.56 16.80
CA LEU A 247 -28.06 -0.21 16.25
C LEU A 247 -29.30 0.62 16.65
N PRO A 248 -30.53 0.12 16.56
CA PRO A 248 -31.72 0.89 16.98
C PRO A 248 -31.69 1.25 18.45
N THR A 249 -31.26 0.32 19.30
CA THR A 249 -31.10 0.54 20.74
C THR A 249 -30.03 1.59 21.03
N MET A 250 -28.93 1.55 20.31
CA MET A 250 -27.87 2.55 20.47
C MET A 250 -28.35 3.93 20.06
N LEU A 251 -28.97 4.06 18.89
CA LEU A 251 -29.54 5.33 18.42
C LEU A 251 -30.54 5.93 19.42
N SER A 252 -31.40 5.10 20.03
CA SER A 252 -32.39 5.56 21.01
C SER A 252 -31.80 6.07 22.34
N LYS A 253 -30.57 5.69 22.67
CA LYS A 253 -29.89 6.10 23.90
C LYS A 253 -29.08 7.40 23.74
N LEU A 254 -28.89 7.86 22.51
CA LEU A 254 -28.12 9.08 22.25
C LEU A 254 -29.00 10.31 22.47
N SER A 255 -28.48 11.30 23.18
CA SER A 255 -29.12 12.61 23.36
C SER A 255 -29.00 13.48 22.09
N GLN A 256 -28.03 13.23 21.26
CA GLN A 256 -27.76 13.90 19.98
C GLN A 256 -27.58 12.87 18.87
N LYS A 257 -27.95 13.26 17.64
CA LYS A 257 -27.74 12.39 16.47
C LYS A 257 -26.24 12.18 16.22
N PRO A 258 -25.82 10.96 15.86
CA PRO A 258 -24.46 10.75 15.44
C PRO A 258 -24.17 11.51 14.15
N LYS A 259 -22.95 11.96 13.99
CA LYS A 259 -22.46 12.65 12.78
C LYS A 259 -22.45 11.71 11.57
N LEU A 260 -22.10 10.45 11.79
CA LEU A 260 -21.91 9.45 10.74
C LEU A 260 -22.10 8.04 11.30
N VAL A 261 -22.73 7.17 10.49
CA VAL A 261 -22.76 5.71 10.70
C VAL A 261 -21.86 5.04 9.66
N ILE A 262 -20.99 4.14 10.09
CA ILE A 262 -20.06 3.41 9.22
C ILE A 262 -20.28 1.92 9.44
N THR A 263 -20.43 1.15 8.36
CA THR A 263 -20.70 -0.30 8.45
C THR A 263 -19.88 -1.11 7.45
N ASP A 264 -19.89 -2.42 7.60
CA ASP A 264 -19.38 -3.32 6.56
C ASP A 264 -20.32 -3.35 5.36
N SER A 265 -19.76 -3.38 4.16
CA SER A 265 -20.55 -3.33 2.92
C SER A 265 -21.58 -4.48 2.80
N GLN A 266 -21.28 -5.64 3.39
CA GLN A 266 -22.23 -6.77 3.39
C GLN A 266 -23.45 -6.55 4.30
N ALA A 267 -23.37 -5.65 5.29
CA ALA A 267 -24.49 -5.29 6.17
C ALA A 267 -25.23 -4.02 5.70
N PHE A 268 -24.83 -3.42 4.59
CA PHE A 268 -25.34 -2.13 4.11
C PHE A 268 -26.86 -2.08 4.03
N GLU A 269 -27.51 -3.10 3.45
CA GLU A 269 -28.96 -3.14 3.28
C GLU A 269 -29.68 -3.08 4.63
N ALA A 270 -29.27 -3.93 5.58
CA ALA A 270 -29.85 -3.97 6.91
C ALA A 270 -29.60 -2.70 7.71
N VAL A 271 -28.37 -2.19 7.71
CA VAL A 271 -28.01 -0.97 8.43
C VAL A 271 -28.69 0.26 7.83
N ASN A 272 -28.83 0.32 6.50
CA ASN A 272 -29.57 1.39 5.84
C ASN A 272 -31.04 1.42 6.24
N ALA A 273 -31.68 0.27 6.38
CA ALA A 273 -33.09 0.17 6.82
C ALA A 273 -33.27 0.62 8.30
N LEU A 274 -32.24 0.42 9.13
CA LEU A 274 -32.27 0.76 10.56
C LEU A 274 -31.79 2.17 10.88
N THR A 275 -31.09 2.83 9.95
CA THR A 275 -30.53 4.18 10.15
C THR A 275 -31.49 5.24 9.60
N PRO A 276 -31.94 6.23 10.41
CA PRO A 276 -32.75 7.35 9.94
C PRO A 276 -32.15 8.04 8.71
N ALA A 277 -33.01 8.50 7.79
CA ALA A 277 -32.56 9.04 6.49
C ALA A 277 -31.70 10.30 6.61
N ASP A 278 -31.86 11.05 7.69
CA ASP A 278 -31.12 12.29 8.00
C ASP A 278 -29.77 12.06 8.69
N ILE A 279 -29.41 10.81 8.95
CA ILE A 279 -28.08 10.44 9.48
C ILE A 279 -27.24 9.93 8.30
N PRO A 280 -26.08 10.56 8.01
CA PRO A 280 -25.17 10.09 6.98
C PRO A 280 -24.70 8.65 7.22
N LEU A 281 -24.56 7.87 6.15
CA LEU A 281 -24.17 6.47 6.20
C LEU A 281 -23.13 6.18 5.13
N THR A 282 -22.06 5.48 5.51
CA THR A 282 -21.06 4.96 4.56
C THR A 282 -20.54 3.59 4.99
N SER A 283 -19.55 3.05 4.27
CA SER A 283 -18.92 1.77 4.65
C SER A 283 -17.41 1.88 4.79
N PHE A 284 -16.85 0.96 5.59
CA PHE A 284 -15.40 0.81 5.70
C PHE A 284 -14.73 0.64 4.34
N SER A 285 -15.36 -0.09 3.43
CA SER A 285 -14.81 -0.32 2.08
C SER A 285 -14.80 0.95 1.22
N ILE A 286 -15.79 1.85 1.35
CA ILE A 286 -15.81 3.15 0.67
C ILE A 286 -14.77 4.10 1.30
N LEU A 287 -14.65 4.11 2.63
CA LEU A 287 -13.58 4.85 3.31
C LEU A 287 -12.20 4.41 2.84
N MET A 288 -11.96 3.10 2.75
CA MET A 288 -10.70 2.57 2.23
C MET A 288 -10.48 2.90 0.75
N ALA A 289 -11.54 2.95 -0.07
CA ALA A 289 -11.47 3.38 -1.46
C ALA A 289 -11.02 4.84 -1.60
N ARG A 290 -11.51 5.72 -0.70
CA ARG A 290 -11.08 7.10 -0.60
C ARG A 290 -9.63 7.21 -0.11
N PHE A 291 -9.30 6.51 0.97
CA PHE A 291 -8.01 6.57 1.64
C PHE A 291 -6.86 6.02 0.78
N LYS A 292 -7.03 4.84 0.18
CA LYS A 292 -5.98 4.17 -0.59
C LYS A 292 -6.08 4.37 -2.10
N GLY A 293 -7.25 4.78 -2.59
CA GLY A 293 -7.54 4.87 -4.02
C GLY A 293 -7.88 6.27 -4.51
N LYS A 294 -8.61 6.27 -5.61
CA LYS A 294 -9.23 7.45 -6.23
C LYS A 294 -10.74 7.22 -6.23
N LEU A 295 -11.44 7.71 -5.20
CA LEU A 295 -12.87 7.45 -5.02
C LEU A 295 -13.67 7.85 -6.25
N GLN A 296 -13.32 8.97 -6.90
CA GLN A 296 -13.95 9.45 -8.12
C GLN A 296 -13.94 8.40 -9.24
N ASP A 297 -12.78 7.79 -9.53
CA ASP A 297 -12.65 6.79 -10.61
C ASP A 297 -13.47 5.54 -10.28
N LEU A 298 -13.46 5.12 -9.00
CA LEU A 298 -14.20 3.96 -8.53
C LEU A 298 -15.73 4.17 -8.54
N VAL A 299 -16.20 5.38 -8.24
CA VAL A 299 -17.61 5.74 -8.33
C VAL A 299 -18.03 5.86 -9.80
N THR A 300 -17.20 6.47 -10.65
CA THR A 300 -17.45 6.54 -12.10
C THR A 300 -17.53 5.15 -12.74
N GLY A 301 -16.69 4.21 -12.27
CA GLY A 301 -16.68 2.82 -12.75
C GLY A 301 -18.00 2.09 -12.58
N VAL A 302 -18.83 2.48 -11.59
CA VAL A 302 -20.17 1.90 -11.38
C VAL A 302 -21.07 2.12 -12.60
N LYS A 303 -20.94 3.22 -13.33
CA LYS A 303 -21.75 3.50 -14.52
C LYS A 303 -21.62 2.40 -15.59
N ALA A 304 -20.49 1.68 -15.59
CA ALA A 304 -20.29 0.55 -16.51
C ALA A 304 -21.25 -0.62 -16.26
N LEU A 305 -21.79 -0.79 -15.04
CA LEU A 305 -22.79 -1.81 -14.77
C LEU A 305 -24.00 -1.70 -15.73
N ASN A 306 -24.44 -0.48 -15.99
CA ASN A 306 -25.60 -0.23 -16.85
C ASN A 306 -25.36 -0.65 -18.32
N ASN A 307 -24.10 -0.81 -18.70
CA ASN A 307 -23.68 -1.14 -20.06
C ASN A 307 -23.24 -2.60 -20.22
N LEU A 308 -23.20 -3.40 -19.14
CA LEU A 308 -22.81 -4.80 -19.20
C LEU A 308 -23.82 -5.62 -20.02
N LYS A 309 -23.32 -6.31 -21.03
CA LYS A 309 -24.10 -7.18 -21.91
C LYS A 309 -23.92 -8.65 -21.51
N PRO A 310 -24.83 -9.55 -21.89
CA PRO A 310 -24.56 -10.98 -21.81
C PRO A 310 -23.24 -11.34 -22.50
N GLY A 311 -22.41 -12.15 -21.85
CA GLY A 311 -21.06 -12.48 -22.31
C GLY A 311 -19.97 -11.50 -21.91
N ALA A 312 -20.28 -10.39 -21.23
CA ALA A 312 -19.30 -9.42 -20.76
C ALA A 312 -18.26 -10.08 -19.83
N ARG A 313 -16.99 -9.71 -20.02
CA ARG A 313 -15.87 -10.20 -19.22
C ARG A 313 -15.63 -9.30 -18.01
N VAL A 314 -15.75 -9.87 -16.83
CA VAL A 314 -15.61 -9.14 -15.56
C VAL A 314 -14.49 -9.76 -14.74
N LEU A 315 -13.48 -8.95 -14.41
CA LEU A 315 -12.39 -9.33 -13.52
C LEU A 315 -12.75 -9.01 -12.07
N ILE A 316 -12.79 -10.00 -11.20
CA ILE A 316 -12.90 -9.82 -9.75
C ILE A 316 -11.52 -9.99 -9.13
N SER A 317 -10.93 -8.88 -8.62
CA SER A 317 -9.56 -8.84 -8.16
C SER A 317 -9.47 -8.59 -6.65
N GLU A 318 -8.93 -9.56 -5.93
CA GLU A 318 -8.71 -9.47 -4.48
C GLU A 318 -7.25 -9.16 -4.16
N GLY A 319 -7.03 -8.23 -3.22
CA GLY A 319 -5.68 -7.84 -2.79
C GLY A 319 -5.04 -8.77 -1.76
N CYS A 320 -5.77 -9.74 -1.25
CA CYS A 320 -5.30 -10.67 -0.22
C CYS A 320 -5.35 -12.12 -0.71
N THR A 321 -4.62 -12.98 -0.02
CA THR A 321 -4.54 -14.42 -0.27
C THR A 321 -5.13 -15.23 0.88
N HIS A 322 -6.14 -14.68 1.56
CA HIS A 322 -6.81 -15.40 2.65
C HIS A 322 -7.55 -16.64 2.13
N ARG A 323 -7.73 -17.63 2.99
CA ARG A 323 -8.45 -18.84 2.64
C ARG A 323 -9.92 -18.49 2.34
N ARG A 324 -10.36 -18.77 1.12
CA ARG A 324 -11.75 -18.60 0.69
C ARG A 324 -12.68 -19.43 1.56
N GLN A 325 -13.74 -18.80 2.05
CA GLN A 325 -14.81 -19.44 2.82
C GLN A 325 -16.05 -19.67 1.96
N CYS A 326 -17.00 -20.46 2.46
CA CYS A 326 -18.24 -20.76 1.74
C CYS A 326 -19.08 -19.52 1.41
N ASP A 327 -18.91 -18.42 2.19
CA ASP A 327 -19.65 -17.16 2.05
C ASP A 327 -18.75 -16.00 1.61
N ASP A 328 -17.71 -16.31 0.84
CA ASP A 328 -16.76 -15.30 0.37
C ASP A 328 -17.45 -14.19 -0.45
N ILE A 329 -17.05 -12.93 -0.18
CA ILE A 329 -17.69 -11.77 -0.82
C ILE A 329 -17.43 -11.76 -2.33
N GLY A 330 -16.17 -11.95 -2.73
CA GLY A 330 -15.74 -11.83 -4.12
C GLY A 330 -16.20 -12.98 -5.00
N THR A 331 -16.05 -14.22 -4.52
CA THR A 331 -16.30 -15.41 -5.34
C THR A 331 -17.72 -15.97 -5.23
N VAL A 332 -18.47 -15.60 -4.19
CA VAL A 332 -19.82 -16.11 -3.94
C VAL A 332 -20.87 -15.00 -3.92
N LYS A 333 -20.74 -14.03 -3.02
CA LYS A 333 -21.81 -13.04 -2.80
C LYS A 333 -21.96 -12.06 -3.97
N ILE A 334 -20.86 -11.50 -4.49
CA ILE A 334 -20.92 -10.56 -5.63
C ILE A 334 -21.52 -11.22 -6.88
N PRO A 335 -21.06 -12.40 -7.32
CA PRO A 335 -21.70 -13.11 -8.43
C PRO A 335 -23.21 -13.36 -8.21
N MET A 336 -23.60 -13.74 -7.00
CA MET A 336 -25.00 -13.94 -6.64
C MET A 336 -25.81 -12.64 -6.75
N TRP A 337 -25.31 -11.52 -6.23
CA TRP A 337 -25.99 -10.22 -6.29
C TRP A 337 -26.09 -9.69 -7.71
N LEU A 338 -25.04 -9.83 -8.52
CA LEU A 338 -25.06 -9.49 -9.95
C LEU A 338 -26.14 -10.27 -10.68
N LYS A 339 -26.19 -11.59 -10.48
CA LYS A 339 -27.24 -12.45 -11.07
C LYS A 339 -28.65 -12.05 -10.61
N LYS A 340 -28.84 -11.75 -9.31
CA LYS A 340 -30.12 -11.29 -8.75
C LYS A 340 -30.60 -9.96 -9.38
N LYS A 341 -29.64 -9.10 -9.79
CA LYS A 341 -29.91 -7.82 -10.47
C LYS A 341 -30.12 -7.95 -11.99
N GLY A 342 -30.03 -9.16 -12.54
CA GLY A 342 -30.29 -9.42 -13.96
C GLY A 342 -29.03 -9.46 -14.82
N TYR A 343 -27.83 -9.31 -14.25
CA TYR A 343 -26.58 -9.48 -14.98
C TYR A 343 -26.29 -10.99 -15.10
N THR A 344 -26.87 -11.61 -16.11
CA THR A 344 -26.69 -13.03 -16.42
C THR A 344 -25.59 -13.22 -17.47
N ASP A 345 -25.05 -14.42 -17.55
CA ASP A 345 -24.08 -14.84 -18.58
C ASP A 345 -22.77 -14.02 -18.59
N LEU A 346 -22.36 -13.49 -17.43
CA LEU A 346 -21.06 -12.82 -17.29
C LEU A 346 -19.93 -13.86 -17.26
N GLN A 347 -18.84 -13.54 -17.96
CA GLN A 347 -17.59 -14.30 -17.88
C GLN A 347 -16.76 -13.74 -16.71
N LEU A 348 -16.84 -14.42 -15.56
CA LEU A 348 -16.17 -14.00 -14.34
C LEU A 348 -14.77 -14.62 -14.25
N GLU A 349 -13.76 -13.76 -14.15
CA GLU A 349 -12.38 -14.15 -13.90
C GLU A 349 -11.94 -13.66 -12.52
N PHE A 350 -11.08 -14.41 -11.83
CA PHE A 350 -10.71 -14.12 -10.45
C PHE A 350 -9.20 -14.06 -10.29
N THR A 351 -8.70 -13.01 -9.64
CA THR A 351 -7.29 -12.89 -9.24
C THR A 351 -7.17 -12.61 -7.75
N SER A 352 -6.04 -13.01 -7.14
CA SER A 352 -5.79 -12.79 -5.72
C SER A 352 -4.35 -12.36 -5.44
N GLY A 353 -4.13 -11.62 -4.34
CA GLY A 353 -2.83 -11.15 -3.93
C GLY A 353 -2.16 -10.22 -4.94
N GLY A 354 -0.94 -10.54 -5.36
CA GLY A 354 -0.16 -9.76 -6.32
C GLY A 354 -0.54 -9.96 -7.80
N ALA A 355 -1.38 -10.95 -8.11
CA ALA A 355 -1.68 -11.40 -9.47
C ALA A 355 -2.67 -10.48 -10.20
N PHE A 356 -2.38 -9.19 -10.31
CA PHE A 356 -3.17 -8.27 -11.12
C PHE A 356 -2.61 -8.22 -12.56
N PRO A 357 -3.44 -8.44 -13.61
CA PRO A 357 -2.98 -8.47 -14.99
C PRO A 357 -2.33 -7.15 -15.41
N LYS A 358 -1.30 -7.21 -16.27
CA LYS A 358 -0.69 -6.00 -16.89
C LYS A 358 -1.58 -5.43 -18.00
N ASP A 359 -2.23 -6.32 -18.75
CA ASP A 359 -3.21 -5.95 -19.78
C ASP A 359 -4.62 -6.27 -19.25
N VAL A 360 -5.42 -5.24 -19.10
CA VAL A 360 -6.81 -5.31 -18.63
C VAL A 360 -7.79 -4.79 -19.68
N SER A 361 -7.33 -4.40 -20.88
CA SER A 361 -8.14 -3.84 -21.95
C SER A 361 -9.23 -4.77 -22.47
N GLY A 362 -9.09 -6.08 -22.24
CA GLY A 362 -10.08 -7.07 -22.63
C GLY A 362 -11.24 -7.28 -21.65
N TYR A 363 -11.30 -6.52 -20.54
CA TYR A 363 -12.40 -6.61 -19.57
C TYR A 363 -13.38 -5.46 -19.72
N ASP A 364 -14.66 -5.73 -19.57
CA ASP A 364 -15.75 -4.74 -19.58
C ASP A 364 -15.91 -4.05 -18.22
N LEU A 365 -15.45 -4.71 -17.15
CA LEU A 365 -15.45 -4.16 -15.79
C LEU A 365 -14.42 -4.89 -14.92
N ILE A 366 -13.73 -4.13 -14.05
CA ILE A 366 -12.92 -4.67 -12.97
C ILE A 366 -13.61 -4.38 -11.64
N ILE A 367 -13.83 -5.42 -10.84
CA ILE A 367 -14.36 -5.33 -9.48
C ILE A 367 -13.22 -5.61 -8.51
N HIS A 368 -12.71 -4.57 -7.85
CA HIS A 368 -11.59 -4.66 -6.92
C HIS A 368 -12.08 -4.74 -5.47
N CYS A 369 -11.44 -5.53 -4.62
CA CYS A 369 -11.78 -5.60 -3.20
C CYS A 369 -11.47 -4.27 -2.47
N GLY A 370 -11.80 -4.18 -1.17
CA GLY A 370 -11.51 -3.01 -0.33
C GLY A 370 -10.02 -2.71 -0.09
N ALA A 371 -9.13 -3.57 -0.60
CA ALA A 371 -7.67 -3.38 -0.62
C ALA A 371 -7.02 -3.16 0.76
N CYS A 372 -7.64 -3.62 1.84
CA CYS A 372 -7.13 -3.43 3.20
C CYS A 372 -5.70 -3.96 3.42
N MET A 373 -5.31 -5.02 2.71
CA MET A 373 -4.00 -5.67 2.80
C MET A 373 -2.99 -5.19 1.74
N LEU A 374 -3.39 -4.32 0.82
CA LEU A 374 -2.49 -3.72 -0.17
C LEU A 374 -1.97 -2.37 0.33
N THR A 375 -0.74 -2.02 -0.10
CA THR A 375 -0.23 -0.66 0.06
C THR A 375 -1.02 0.30 -0.83
N ARG A 376 -1.11 1.58 -0.45
CA ARG A 376 -1.77 2.63 -1.25
C ARG A 376 -1.19 2.70 -2.66
N ARG A 377 0.12 2.60 -2.77
CA ARG A 377 0.83 2.60 -4.06
C ARG A 377 0.34 1.49 -5.00
N GLU A 378 0.20 0.25 -4.50
CA GLU A 378 -0.29 -0.86 -5.32
C GLU A 378 -1.75 -0.65 -5.74
N VAL A 379 -2.59 -0.10 -4.87
CA VAL A 379 -3.99 0.22 -5.20
C VAL A 379 -4.04 1.27 -6.31
N LEU A 380 -3.30 2.37 -6.18
CA LEU A 380 -3.23 3.42 -7.20
C LEU A 380 -2.71 2.87 -8.53
N ARG A 381 -1.65 2.06 -8.50
CA ARG A 381 -1.13 1.40 -9.71
C ARG A 381 -2.19 0.58 -10.45
N ARG A 382 -3.02 -0.17 -9.71
CA ARG A 382 -4.11 -0.98 -10.32
C ARG A 382 -5.20 -0.11 -10.91
N ILE A 383 -5.60 0.95 -10.21
CA ILE A 383 -6.58 1.93 -10.72
C ILE A 383 -6.03 2.61 -11.97
N ASP A 384 -4.80 3.12 -11.93
CA ASP A 384 -4.18 3.80 -13.07
C ASP A 384 -4.01 2.86 -14.27
N CYS A 385 -3.64 1.59 -14.03
CA CYS A 385 -3.57 0.56 -15.06
C CYS A 385 -4.92 0.36 -15.77
N ALA A 386 -6.02 0.33 -15.03
CA ALA A 386 -7.36 0.22 -15.58
C ALA A 386 -7.78 1.48 -16.34
N VAL A 387 -7.60 2.67 -15.72
CA VAL A 387 -8.00 3.96 -16.30
C VAL A 387 -7.25 4.26 -17.62
N VAL A 388 -5.92 4.05 -17.64
CA VAL A 388 -5.09 4.29 -18.84
C VAL A 388 -5.49 3.37 -19.98
N GLN A 389 -5.95 2.16 -19.70
CA GLN A 389 -6.42 1.20 -20.72
C GLN A 389 -7.91 1.35 -21.04
N GLY A 390 -8.60 2.33 -20.44
CA GLY A 390 -10.02 2.59 -20.68
C GLY A 390 -10.95 1.54 -20.08
N THR A 391 -10.48 0.70 -19.15
CA THR A 391 -11.28 -0.33 -18.51
C THR A 391 -11.90 0.22 -17.22
N PRO A 392 -13.24 0.23 -17.09
CA PRO A 392 -13.90 0.67 -15.87
C PRO A 392 -13.48 -0.17 -14.66
N ILE A 393 -13.24 0.49 -13.53
CA ILE A 393 -12.90 -0.16 -12.27
C ILE A 393 -13.78 0.35 -11.14
N VAL A 394 -14.27 -0.57 -10.31
CA VAL A 394 -15.10 -0.29 -9.14
C VAL A 394 -14.59 -1.10 -7.95
N ASN A 395 -14.78 -0.61 -6.71
CA ASN A 395 -14.49 -1.42 -5.53
C ASN A 395 -15.74 -2.09 -4.97
N TYR A 396 -15.55 -3.12 -4.11
CA TYR A 396 -16.65 -3.87 -3.48
C TYR A 396 -17.66 -2.95 -2.78
N GLY A 397 -17.21 -1.94 -2.02
CA GLY A 397 -18.11 -1.07 -1.28
C GLY A 397 -19.01 -0.25 -2.18
N VAL A 398 -18.45 0.38 -3.19
CA VAL A 398 -19.18 1.18 -4.19
C VAL A 398 -20.13 0.30 -5.02
N LEU A 399 -19.64 -0.87 -5.47
CA LEU A 399 -20.46 -1.84 -6.20
C LEU A 399 -21.65 -2.32 -5.38
N ILE A 400 -21.43 -2.77 -4.14
CA ILE A 400 -22.48 -3.31 -3.27
C ILE A 400 -23.51 -2.21 -2.96
N ALA A 401 -23.05 -0.99 -2.65
CA ALA A 401 -23.96 0.14 -2.45
C ALA A 401 -24.84 0.41 -3.67
N SER A 402 -24.29 0.34 -4.89
CA SER A 402 -25.02 0.49 -6.14
C SER A 402 -26.04 -0.66 -6.34
N LEU A 403 -25.61 -1.91 -6.14
CA LEU A 403 -26.48 -3.08 -6.28
C LEU A 403 -27.67 -3.05 -5.30
N HIS A 404 -27.50 -2.47 -4.12
CA HIS A 404 -28.58 -2.29 -3.14
C HIS A 404 -29.38 -0.98 -3.30
N GLY A 405 -28.99 -0.10 -4.26
CA GLY A 405 -29.71 1.16 -4.53
C GLY A 405 -29.48 2.24 -3.46
N ILE A 406 -28.37 2.16 -2.74
CA ILE A 406 -28.02 3.10 -1.65
C ILE A 406 -26.71 3.86 -1.93
N LEU A 407 -26.24 3.85 -3.19
CA LEU A 407 -24.97 4.47 -3.55
C LEU A 407 -24.93 5.96 -3.21
N GLU A 408 -25.95 6.72 -3.59
CA GLU A 408 -26.02 8.17 -3.34
C GLU A 408 -25.87 8.48 -1.84
N ARG A 409 -26.58 7.75 -0.98
CA ARG A 409 -26.46 7.89 0.46
C ARG A 409 -25.07 7.51 0.96
N ALA A 410 -24.51 6.43 0.43
CA ALA A 410 -23.21 5.90 0.85
C ALA A 410 -22.03 6.80 0.49
N ILE A 411 -22.15 7.59 -0.59
CA ILE A 411 -21.12 8.56 -1.01
C ILE A 411 -21.46 9.99 -0.59
N SER A 412 -22.65 10.27 -0.05
CA SER A 412 -23.06 11.62 0.37
C SER A 412 -22.06 12.31 1.31
N PRO A 413 -21.36 11.61 2.24
CA PRO A 413 -20.34 12.25 3.06
C PRO A 413 -19.14 12.78 2.28
N PHE A 414 -18.98 12.42 1.02
CA PHE A 414 -17.82 12.76 0.17
C PHE A 414 -18.18 13.66 -1.02
N MET A 415 -19.43 14.16 -1.10
CA MET A 415 -19.89 14.91 -2.28
C MET A 415 -19.06 16.15 -2.55
N ASP A 416 -18.62 16.89 -1.53
CA ASP A 416 -17.74 18.05 -1.71
C ASP A 416 -16.43 17.72 -2.45
N GLU A 417 -15.91 16.51 -2.29
CA GLU A 417 -14.70 16.04 -2.98
C GLU A 417 -15.01 15.58 -4.40
N LEU A 418 -16.15 14.94 -4.59
CA LEU A 418 -16.61 14.40 -5.88
C LEU A 418 -17.03 15.53 -6.81
N ASP A 419 -17.79 16.52 -6.33
CA ASP A 419 -18.29 17.67 -7.12
C ASP A 419 -17.17 18.60 -7.60
N ARG A 420 -16.14 18.83 -6.77
CA ARG A 420 -14.96 19.64 -7.18
C ARG A 420 -14.24 19.09 -8.39
N LYS A 421 -14.45 17.83 -8.75
CA LYS A 421 -13.85 17.14 -9.89
C LYS A 421 -14.82 16.88 -11.04
N GLY A 422 -16.02 17.48 -11.02
CA GLY A 422 -16.97 17.44 -12.14
C GLY A 422 -17.77 16.14 -12.22
N PHE A 423 -18.27 15.64 -11.10
CA PHE A 423 -19.17 14.49 -11.05
C PHE A 423 -20.61 14.96 -11.32
N GLU A 424 -21.16 14.65 -12.49
CA GLU A 424 -22.60 14.68 -12.75
C GLU A 424 -23.16 13.26 -12.56
N CYS A 425 -24.12 13.12 -11.64
CA CYS A 425 -24.83 11.86 -11.35
C CYS A 425 -25.67 11.38 -12.52
#